data_79ede7349837dca196a60372c3aed5f2
#
_entry.id   79ede7349837dca196a60372c3aed5f2
#
_cell.length_a   1.000
_cell.length_b   1.000
_cell.length_c   1.000
_cell.angle_alpha   90.00
_cell.angle_beta   90.00
_cell.angle_gamma   90.00
#
_symmetry.space_group_name_H-M   'P 1'
#
loop_
_entity.id
_entity.type
_entity.pdbx_description
1 polymer ?
#
loop_
_entity_poly.entity_id
_entity_poly.type
_entity_poly.pdbx_seq_one_letter_code
_entity_poly.pdbx_strand_id
1 'polypeptide(L)'
;MAARVATERDLDEVTETLAAAFSTDPLWGWAFPERAGLTAWWRFHIASALRYPWVLVAENGAAASVWIPPGGVELTEDEETRVEPLLRDLIGARAPEVLELLARFERTHPHDHPHYYLALLGTHPDHRGKGAGMALLAEGLARIDAEGMPAYLESSNSANDRRYERLGFERVGEFTRPDEAVTVSTMWRATAGGPP
;
A
#
# COMPACT_ATOMS: atom_id res chain seq x y z
N MET A 1 -2.25 -19.36 -8.41
CA MET A 1 -2.87 -18.24 -9.13
C MET A 1 -1.72 -17.47 -9.74
N ALA A 2 -1.70 -17.25 -11.04
CA ALA A 2 -0.60 -16.53 -11.66
C ALA A 2 -0.76 -15.02 -11.41
N ALA A 3 0.30 -14.39 -10.88
CA ALA A 3 0.38 -12.95 -10.82
C ALA A 3 1.13 -12.44 -12.05
N ARG A 4 0.75 -11.27 -12.54
CA ARG A 4 1.47 -10.58 -13.61
C ARG A 4 1.78 -9.13 -13.23
N VAL A 5 2.76 -8.56 -13.87
CA VAL A 5 3.01 -7.13 -13.79
C VAL A 5 1.88 -6.39 -14.50
N ALA A 6 1.34 -5.38 -13.84
CA ALA A 6 0.35 -4.48 -14.40
C ALA A 6 1.01 -3.48 -15.36
N THR A 7 0.25 -3.00 -16.31
CA THR A 7 0.60 -1.97 -17.28
C THR A 7 -0.36 -0.79 -17.17
N GLU A 8 -0.12 0.30 -17.89
CA GLU A 8 -1.05 1.44 -17.96
C GLU A 8 -2.48 1.04 -18.35
N ARG A 9 -2.63 -0.04 -19.15
CA ARG A 9 -3.95 -0.57 -19.54
C ARG A 9 -4.73 -1.17 -18.38
N ASP A 10 -4.04 -1.55 -17.31
CA ASP A 10 -4.63 -2.16 -16.13
C ASP A 10 -4.98 -1.12 -15.04
N LEU A 11 -4.67 0.16 -15.26
CA LEU A 11 -4.84 1.22 -14.27
C LEU A 11 -6.27 1.25 -13.70
N ASP A 12 -7.29 1.14 -14.54
CA ASP A 12 -8.68 1.18 -14.10
C ASP A 12 -9.06 -0.06 -13.27
N GLU A 13 -8.64 -1.25 -13.70
CA GLU A 13 -8.88 -2.51 -12.98
C GLU A 13 -8.17 -2.54 -11.61
N VAL A 14 -6.89 -2.16 -11.58
CA VAL A 14 -6.10 -2.10 -10.34
C VAL A 14 -6.68 -1.07 -9.37
N THR A 15 -7.07 0.11 -9.90
CA THR A 15 -7.68 1.18 -9.10
C THR A 15 -8.99 0.71 -8.47
N GLU A 16 -9.89 0.10 -9.26
CA GLU A 16 -11.18 -0.39 -8.76
C GLU A 16 -10.99 -1.46 -7.70
N THR A 17 -10.09 -2.42 -7.92
CA THR A 17 -9.78 -3.48 -6.96
C THR A 17 -9.30 -2.94 -5.63
N LEU A 18 -8.36 -1.99 -5.65
CA LEU A 18 -7.80 -1.39 -4.44
C LEU A 18 -8.80 -0.45 -3.76
N ALA A 19 -9.52 0.39 -4.51
CA ALA A 19 -10.54 1.26 -3.94
C ALA A 19 -11.67 0.44 -3.26
N ALA A 20 -12.09 -0.67 -3.88
CA ALA A 20 -13.07 -1.57 -3.28
C ALA A 20 -12.52 -2.25 -2.01
N ALA A 21 -11.25 -2.67 -2.03
CA ALA A 21 -10.60 -3.32 -0.89
C ALA A 21 -10.48 -2.40 0.32
N PHE A 22 -10.11 -1.13 0.09
CA PHE A 22 -9.86 -0.14 1.14
C PHE A 22 -11.09 0.66 1.57
N SER A 23 -12.24 0.54 0.90
CA SER A 23 -13.46 1.27 1.26
C SER A 23 -13.96 0.99 2.67
N THR A 24 -13.64 -0.17 3.24
CA THR A 24 -13.99 -0.58 4.61
C THR A 24 -12.77 -0.63 5.54
N ASP A 25 -11.62 -0.14 5.08
CA ASP A 25 -10.42 -0.05 5.91
C ASP A 25 -10.61 1.02 6.99
N PRO A 26 -10.21 0.78 8.26
CA PRO A 26 -10.46 1.72 9.35
C PRO A 26 -9.69 3.04 9.21
N LEU A 27 -8.57 3.05 8.47
CA LEU A 27 -7.79 4.24 8.21
C LEU A 27 -8.27 4.97 6.95
N TRP A 28 -8.29 4.26 5.83
CA TRP A 28 -8.58 4.86 4.53
C TRP A 28 -10.06 5.15 4.29
N GLY A 29 -10.97 4.33 4.86
CA GLY A 29 -12.40 4.65 4.87
C GLY A 29 -12.74 5.86 5.75
N TRP A 30 -11.93 6.14 6.78
CA TRP A 30 -12.02 7.38 7.53
C TRP A 30 -11.47 8.56 6.72
N ALA A 31 -10.32 8.42 6.08
CA ALA A 31 -9.72 9.50 5.29
C ALA A 31 -10.62 9.91 4.11
N PHE A 32 -11.22 8.93 3.45
CA PHE A 32 -12.09 9.12 2.28
C PHE A 32 -13.44 8.46 2.49
N PRO A 33 -14.41 9.14 3.12
CA PRO A 33 -15.75 8.58 3.37
C PRO A 33 -16.50 8.25 2.08
N GLU A 34 -16.26 9.04 1.02
CA GLU A 34 -16.87 8.84 -0.28
C GLU A 34 -15.96 7.99 -1.17
N ARG A 35 -16.48 6.87 -1.68
CA ARG A 35 -15.73 5.94 -2.53
C ARG A 35 -15.11 6.63 -3.75
N ALA A 36 -15.79 7.59 -4.35
CA ALA A 36 -15.27 8.33 -5.48
C ALA A 36 -13.95 9.06 -5.16
N GLY A 37 -13.87 9.66 -3.96
CA GLY A 37 -12.65 10.30 -3.47
C GLY A 37 -11.50 9.30 -3.27
N LEU A 38 -11.80 8.16 -2.64
CA LEU A 38 -10.82 7.08 -2.45
C LEU A 38 -10.34 6.51 -3.79
N THR A 39 -11.24 6.34 -4.76
CA THR A 39 -10.89 5.86 -6.11
C THR A 39 -9.96 6.84 -6.82
N ALA A 40 -10.27 8.14 -6.77
CA ALA A 40 -9.43 9.17 -7.37
C ALA A 40 -8.04 9.27 -6.69
N TRP A 41 -8.01 9.13 -5.37
CA TRP A 41 -6.78 9.10 -4.58
C TRP A 41 -5.88 7.92 -4.96
N TRP A 42 -6.41 6.69 -4.99
CA TRP A 42 -5.63 5.52 -5.38
C TRP A 42 -5.23 5.57 -6.85
N ARG A 43 -6.11 6.05 -7.74
CA ARG A 43 -5.77 6.22 -9.15
C ARG A 43 -4.53 7.09 -9.34
N PHE A 44 -4.42 8.18 -8.58
CA PHE A 44 -3.29 9.09 -8.63
C PHE A 44 -1.98 8.38 -8.25
N HIS A 45 -1.97 7.64 -7.14
CA HIS A 45 -0.80 6.90 -6.66
C HIS A 45 -0.44 5.70 -7.55
N ILE A 46 -1.43 4.94 -8.00
CA ILE A 46 -1.21 3.78 -8.86
C ILE A 46 -0.65 4.23 -10.22
N ALA A 47 -1.17 5.30 -10.79
CA ALA A 47 -0.67 5.84 -12.07
C ALA A 47 0.82 6.21 -11.97
N SER A 48 1.23 6.81 -10.85
CA SER A 48 2.63 7.11 -10.57
C SER A 48 3.46 5.82 -10.40
N ALA A 49 2.97 4.85 -9.65
CA ALA A 49 3.68 3.61 -9.36
C ALA A 49 3.87 2.70 -10.59
N LEU A 50 3.02 2.81 -11.62
CA LEU A 50 3.14 2.04 -12.87
C LEU A 50 4.43 2.31 -13.66
N ARG A 51 5.21 3.34 -13.31
CA ARG A 51 6.58 3.52 -13.84
C ARG A 51 7.54 2.42 -13.39
N TYR A 52 7.18 1.67 -12.34
CA TYR A 52 7.95 0.52 -11.86
C TYR A 52 7.29 -0.80 -12.28
N PRO A 53 8.05 -1.85 -12.61
CA PRO A 53 7.49 -3.18 -12.93
C PRO A 53 7.08 -3.94 -11.65
N TRP A 54 6.55 -3.22 -10.66
CA TRP A 54 6.27 -3.70 -9.31
C TRP A 54 4.82 -3.47 -8.87
N VAL A 55 3.95 -3.07 -9.80
CA VAL A 55 2.50 -3.18 -9.62
C VAL A 55 2.09 -4.56 -10.10
N LEU A 56 1.62 -5.41 -9.19
CA LEU A 56 1.24 -6.79 -9.49
C LEU A 56 -0.28 -6.92 -9.40
N VAL A 57 -0.85 -7.68 -10.34
CA VAL A 57 -2.28 -7.97 -10.36
C VAL A 57 -2.49 -9.48 -10.51
N ALA A 58 -3.41 -10.02 -9.70
CA ALA A 58 -3.87 -11.39 -9.82
C ALA A 58 -4.86 -11.52 -10.98
N GLU A 59 -4.99 -12.76 -11.52
CA GLU A 59 -5.96 -13.04 -12.57
C GLU A 59 -7.36 -12.53 -12.21
N ASN A 60 -8.05 -11.97 -13.20
CA ASN A 60 -9.41 -11.41 -13.09
C ASN A 60 -9.55 -10.25 -12.07
N GLY A 61 -8.47 -9.50 -11.80
CA GLY A 61 -8.52 -8.37 -10.86
C GLY A 61 -8.84 -8.76 -9.41
N ALA A 62 -8.71 -10.03 -9.05
CA ALA A 62 -9.09 -10.51 -7.71
C ALA A 62 -8.30 -9.85 -6.58
N ALA A 63 -7.06 -9.46 -6.84
CA ALA A 63 -6.20 -8.75 -5.90
C ALA A 63 -5.16 -7.92 -6.68
N ALA A 64 -4.68 -6.84 -6.05
CA ALA A 64 -3.59 -6.04 -6.57
C ALA A 64 -2.64 -5.64 -5.43
N SER A 65 -1.36 -5.47 -5.77
CA SER A 65 -0.35 -4.91 -4.87
C SER A 65 0.52 -3.89 -5.60
N VAL A 66 0.91 -2.87 -4.87
CA VAL A 66 1.80 -1.80 -5.33
C VAL A 66 3.04 -1.84 -4.45
N TRP A 67 4.18 -2.04 -5.07
CA TRP A 67 5.48 -2.01 -4.43
C TRP A 67 6.32 -0.87 -4.99
N ILE A 68 7.02 -0.20 -4.12
CA ILE A 68 8.05 0.79 -4.48
C ILE A 68 9.42 0.14 -4.30
N PRO A 69 10.25 0.08 -5.35
CA PRO A 69 11.57 -0.53 -5.25
C PRO A 69 12.55 0.33 -4.44
N PRO A 70 13.67 -0.24 -3.96
CA PRO A 70 14.72 0.52 -3.28
C PRO A 70 15.18 1.73 -4.08
N GLY A 71 15.21 2.90 -3.43
CA GLY A 71 15.54 4.18 -4.07
C GLY A 71 14.45 4.74 -4.99
N GLY A 72 13.31 4.05 -5.11
CA GLY A 72 12.12 4.59 -5.76
C GLY A 72 11.38 5.57 -4.85
N VAL A 73 10.46 6.33 -5.42
CA VAL A 73 9.55 7.25 -4.72
C VAL A 73 8.11 6.91 -5.07
N GLU A 74 7.16 7.12 -4.16
CA GLU A 74 5.73 6.89 -4.46
C GLU A 74 5.21 7.89 -5.49
N LEU A 75 5.56 9.15 -5.30
CA LEU A 75 5.21 10.27 -6.18
C LEU A 75 6.48 10.98 -6.63
N THR A 76 6.48 11.53 -7.82
CA THR A 76 7.52 12.44 -8.29
C THR A 76 7.39 13.80 -7.60
N GLU A 77 8.42 14.65 -7.63
CA GLU A 77 8.37 16.01 -7.06
C GLU A 77 7.20 16.82 -7.62
N ASP A 78 6.93 16.73 -8.93
CA ASP A 78 5.79 17.41 -9.56
C ASP A 78 4.44 16.86 -9.06
N GLU A 79 4.33 15.55 -8.84
CA GLU A 79 3.13 14.92 -8.31
C GLU A 79 2.92 15.25 -6.83
N GLU A 80 3.96 15.35 -6.03
CA GLU A 80 3.88 15.76 -4.62
C GLU A 80 3.28 17.15 -4.46
N THR A 81 3.60 18.09 -5.36
CA THR A 81 3.00 19.44 -5.34
C THR A 81 1.49 19.43 -5.54
N ARG A 82 0.95 18.33 -6.09
CA ARG A 82 -0.49 18.16 -6.37
C ARG A 82 -1.25 17.48 -5.24
N VAL A 83 -0.57 16.90 -4.25
CA VAL A 83 -1.18 16.15 -3.14
C VAL A 83 -2.16 17.00 -2.35
N GLU A 84 -1.70 18.15 -1.83
CA GLU A 84 -2.56 19.03 -1.02
C GLU A 84 -3.74 19.61 -1.82
N PRO A 85 -3.57 20.15 -3.05
CA PRO A 85 -4.70 20.55 -3.88
C PRO A 85 -5.70 19.43 -4.14
N LEU A 86 -5.22 18.22 -4.48
CA LEU A 86 -6.06 17.05 -4.72
C LEU A 86 -6.87 16.67 -3.47
N LEU A 87 -6.24 16.62 -2.30
CA LEU A 87 -6.94 16.33 -1.05
C LEU A 87 -8.02 17.37 -0.75
N ARG A 88 -7.75 18.65 -0.94
CA ARG A 88 -8.75 19.71 -0.76
C ARG A 88 -9.95 19.53 -1.68
N ASP A 89 -9.72 19.14 -2.92
CA ASP A 89 -10.79 18.88 -3.89
C ASP A 89 -11.60 17.63 -3.52
N LEU A 90 -10.95 16.56 -3.07
CA LEU A 90 -11.60 15.28 -2.78
C LEU A 90 -12.34 15.24 -1.44
N ILE A 91 -11.79 15.88 -0.40
CA ILE A 91 -12.28 15.72 0.98
C ILE A 91 -12.47 17.05 1.74
N GLY A 92 -12.25 18.17 1.07
CA GLY A 92 -12.55 19.51 1.57
C GLY A 92 -11.90 19.83 2.92
N ALA A 93 -12.73 20.14 3.91
CA ALA A 93 -12.27 20.54 5.25
C ALA A 93 -11.45 19.45 6.00
N ARG A 94 -11.49 18.20 5.57
CA ARG A 94 -10.70 17.11 6.19
C ARG A 94 -9.27 17.01 5.67
N ALA A 95 -8.93 17.72 4.59
CA ALA A 95 -7.59 17.65 4.00
C ALA A 95 -6.45 17.88 5.02
N PRO A 96 -6.51 18.86 5.96
CA PRO A 96 -5.46 19.00 6.96
C PRO A 96 -5.23 17.78 7.85
N GLU A 97 -6.29 17.06 8.23
CA GLU A 97 -6.18 15.85 9.06
C GLU A 97 -5.51 14.70 8.27
N VAL A 98 -5.82 14.57 6.99
CA VAL A 98 -5.22 13.56 6.13
C VAL A 98 -3.76 13.93 5.79
N LEU A 99 -3.44 15.21 5.62
CA LEU A 99 -2.05 15.65 5.47
C LEU A 99 -1.20 15.35 6.72
N GLU A 100 -1.76 15.54 7.93
CA GLU A 100 -1.09 15.12 9.17
C GLU A 100 -0.90 13.59 9.23
N LEU A 101 -1.88 12.83 8.76
CA LEU A 101 -1.74 11.37 8.64
C LEU A 101 -0.59 11.01 7.69
N LEU A 102 -0.52 11.59 6.50
CA LEU A 102 0.57 11.35 5.54
C LEU A 102 1.94 11.73 6.13
N ALA A 103 2.01 12.84 6.88
CA ALA A 103 3.23 13.22 7.59
C ALA A 103 3.64 12.21 8.67
N ARG A 104 2.70 11.46 9.27
CA ARG A 104 3.03 10.37 10.20
C ARG A 104 3.61 9.16 9.48
N PHE A 105 3.07 8.79 8.31
CA PHE A 105 3.67 7.77 7.45
C PHE A 105 5.10 8.13 7.11
N GLU A 106 5.35 9.33 6.60
CA GLU A 106 6.69 9.80 6.21
C GLU A 106 7.69 9.78 7.38
N ARG A 107 7.29 10.23 8.58
CA ARG A 107 8.15 10.23 9.76
C ARG A 107 8.53 8.84 10.27
N THR A 108 7.72 7.83 9.99
CA THR A 108 7.95 6.44 10.45
C THR A 108 8.56 5.56 9.39
N HIS A 109 8.55 6.02 8.13
CA HIS A 109 9.17 5.30 7.02
C HIS A 109 10.69 5.20 7.21
N PRO A 110 11.31 4.01 7.09
CA PRO A 110 12.76 3.86 7.24
C PRO A 110 13.50 4.41 6.01
N HIS A 111 14.36 5.41 6.22
CA HIS A 111 15.15 6.03 5.14
C HIS A 111 16.59 5.49 5.06
N ASP A 112 17.09 4.87 6.14
CA ASP A 112 18.51 4.51 6.27
C ASP A 112 18.88 3.18 5.58
N HIS A 113 17.91 2.37 5.23
CA HIS A 113 18.12 1.03 4.67
C HIS A 113 17.34 0.83 3.39
N PRO A 114 18.01 0.52 2.25
CA PRO A 114 17.33 0.17 1.01
C PRO A 114 16.39 -1.04 1.21
N HIS A 115 15.14 -0.90 0.80
CA HIS A 115 14.13 -1.94 0.94
C HIS A 115 13.04 -1.79 -0.11
N TYR A 116 12.24 -2.85 -0.30
CA TYR A 116 10.99 -2.78 -1.03
C TYR A 116 9.87 -2.33 -0.09
N TYR A 117 9.13 -1.32 -0.49
CA TYR A 117 7.98 -0.82 0.26
C TYR A 117 6.67 -1.32 -0.35
N LEU A 118 5.89 -2.09 0.42
CA LEU A 118 4.53 -2.47 0.05
C LEU A 118 3.58 -1.32 0.38
N ALA A 119 3.38 -0.42 -0.57
CA ALA A 119 2.50 0.74 -0.41
C ALA A 119 1.01 0.33 -0.35
N LEU A 120 0.59 -0.59 -1.23
CA LEU A 120 -0.80 -1.05 -1.28
C LEU A 120 -0.88 -2.57 -1.48
N LEU A 121 -1.81 -3.22 -0.75
CA LEU A 121 -2.22 -4.60 -0.98
C LEU A 121 -3.71 -4.72 -0.72
N GLY A 122 -4.48 -5.11 -1.73
CA GLY A 122 -5.92 -5.28 -1.60
C GLY A 122 -6.46 -6.49 -2.32
N THR A 123 -7.51 -7.09 -1.75
CA THR A 123 -8.31 -8.13 -2.39
C THR A 123 -9.71 -7.58 -2.60
N HIS A 124 -10.20 -7.63 -3.83
CA HIS A 124 -11.56 -7.20 -4.15
C HIS A 124 -12.58 -7.92 -3.24
N PRO A 125 -13.58 -7.25 -2.68
CA PRO A 125 -14.54 -7.86 -1.74
C PRO A 125 -15.14 -9.18 -2.23
N ASP A 126 -15.50 -9.28 -3.50
CA ASP A 126 -16.11 -10.49 -4.11
C ASP A 126 -15.14 -11.69 -4.19
N HIS A 127 -13.86 -11.45 -4.00
CA HIS A 127 -12.81 -12.46 -4.04
C HIS A 127 -12.16 -12.75 -2.68
N ARG A 128 -12.66 -12.13 -1.60
CA ARG A 128 -12.16 -12.37 -0.24
C ARG A 128 -12.36 -13.82 0.21
N GLY A 129 -11.55 -14.27 1.16
CA GLY A 129 -11.62 -15.61 1.71
C GLY A 129 -10.96 -16.71 0.87
N LYS A 130 -10.53 -16.40 -0.36
CA LYS A 130 -9.91 -17.37 -1.29
C LYS A 130 -8.37 -17.32 -1.30
N GLY A 131 -7.77 -16.46 -0.46
CA GLY A 131 -6.32 -16.33 -0.33
C GLY A 131 -5.61 -15.54 -1.43
N ALA A 132 -6.34 -14.88 -2.35
CA ALA A 132 -5.77 -14.18 -3.51
C ALA A 132 -4.73 -13.13 -3.14
N GLY A 133 -5.03 -12.25 -2.17
CA GLY A 133 -4.10 -11.21 -1.72
C GLY A 133 -2.83 -11.76 -1.09
N MET A 134 -2.97 -12.82 -0.27
CA MET A 134 -1.80 -13.46 0.36
C MET A 134 -0.93 -14.22 -0.65
N ALA A 135 -1.54 -14.84 -1.66
CA ALA A 135 -0.81 -15.47 -2.75
C ALA A 135 -0.05 -14.42 -3.58
N LEU A 136 -0.67 -13.27 -3.85
CA LEU A 136 -0.04 -12.16 -4.57
C LEU A 136 1.12 -11.56 -3.76
N LEU A 137 0.94 -11.39 -2.46
CA LEU A 137 2.00 -10.93 -1.56
C LEU A 137 3.19 -11.91 -1.55
N ALA A 138 2.92 -13.22 -1.44
CA ALA A 138 3.96 -14.25 -1.47
C ALA A 138 4.74 -14.26 -2.81
N GLU A 139 4.06 -14.04 -3.93
CA GLU A 139 4.70 -13.91 -5.25
C GLU A 139 5.62 -12.68 -5.32
N GLY A 140 5.16 -11.52 -4.81
CA GLY A 140 5.98 -10.30 -4.72
C GLY A 140 7.21 -10.53 -3.84
N LEU A 141 7.03 -11.14 -2.67
CA LEU A 141 8.13 -11.45 -1.75
C LEU A 141 9.13 -12.44 -2.35
N ALA A 142 8.68 -13.44 -3.11
CA ALA A 142 9.59 -14.37 -3.78
C ALA A 142 10.50 -13.67 -4.81
N ARG A 143 9.99 -12.65 -5.50
CA ARG A 143 10.80 -11.82 -6.41
C ARG A 143 11.80 -10.96 -5.64
N ILE A 144 11.37 -10.36 -4.53
CA ILE A 144 12.21 -9.54 -3.65
C ILE A 144 13.32 -10.41 -3.02
N ASP A 145 12.99 -11.62 -2.59
CA ASP A 145 13.97 -12.59 -2.04
C ASP A 145 15.04 -12.98 -3.07
N ALA A 146 14.65 -13.10 -4.34
CA ALA A 146 15.60 -13.38 -5.43
C ALA A 146 16.60 -12.24 -5.65
N GLU A 147 16.24 -11.01 -5.27
CA GLU A 147 17.11 -9.84 -5.29
C GLU A 147 17.91 -9.66 -3.97
N GLY A 148 17.64 -10.50 -2.96
CA GLY A 148 18.32 -10.41 -1.66
C GLY A 148 17.97 -9.13 -0.88
N MET A 149 16.78 -8.60 -1.07
CA MET A 149 16.36 -7.32 -0.47
C MET A 149 15.35 -7.53 0.65
N PRO A 150 15.35 -6.66 1.69
CA PRO A 150 14.31 -6.63 2.70
C PRO A 150 13.04 -5.96 2.18
N ALA A 151 11.95 -6.12 2.94
CA ALA A 151 10.67 -5.49 2.65
C ALA A 151 10.09 -4.78 3.88
N TYR A 152 9.35 -3.71 3.63
CA TYR A 152 8.67 -2.90 4.65
C TYR A 152 7.20 -2.68 4.27
N LEU A 153 6.35 -2.50 5.26
CA LEU A 153 4.95 -2.10 5.09
C LEU A 153 4.41 -1.38 6.32
N GLU A 154 3.34 -0.61 6.13
CA GLU A 154 2.47 -0.15 7.20
C GLU A 154 1.10 -0.84 7.12
N SER A 155 0.71 -1.50 8.21
CA SER A 155 -0.57 -2.16 8.32
C SER A 155 -1.62 -1.22 8.89
N SER A 156 -2.51 -0.71 8.04
CA SER A 156 -3.63 0.17 8.40
C SER A 156 -4.74 -0.52 9.18
N ASN A 157 -4.71 -1.86 9.23
CA ASN A 157 -5.70 -2.68 9.90
C ASN A 157 -5.02 -3.83 10.63
N SER A 158 -4.93 -3.75 11.95
CA SER A 158 -4.28 -4.74 12.83
C SER A 158 -4.82 -6.17 12.68
N ALA A 159 -6.03 -6.35 12.14
CA ALA A 159 -6.56 -7.68 11.80
C ALA A 159 -5.74 -8.40 10.73
N ASN A 160 -4.90 -7.67 9.99
CA ASN A 160 -4.00 -8.21 8.97
C ASN A 160 -2.60 -8.54 9.50
N ASP A 161 -2.17 -8.01 10.65
CA ASP A 161 -0.80 -8.12 11.17
C ASP A 161 -0.34 -9.58 11.22
N ARG A 162 -1.15 -10.48 11.79
CA ARG A 162 -0.86 -11.92 11.84
C ARG A 162 -0.69 -12.58 10.47
N ARG A 163 -1.25 -12.00 9.41
CA ARG A 163 -1.08 -12.51 8.04
C ARG A 163 0.30 -12.12 7.52
N TYR A 164 0.75 -10.90 7.80
CA TYR A 164 2.09 -10.43 7.45
C TYR A 164 3.17 -11.18 8.25
N GLU A 165 2.94 -11.40 9.56
CA GLU A 165 3.84 -12.18 10.43
C GLU A 165 4.11 -13.60 9.87
N ARG A 166 3.08 -14.27 9.32
CA ARG A 166 3.23 -15.61 8.70
C ARG A 166 4.12 -15.60 7.45
N LEU A 167 4.36 -14.45 6.86
CA LEU A 167 5.25 -14.25 5.71
C LEU A 167 6.59 -13.64 6.12
N GLY A 168 6.90 -13.63 7.43
CA GLY A 168 8.19 -13.22 7.96
C GLY A 168 8.32 -11.72 8.26
N PHE A 169 7.23 -10.96 8.24
CA PHE A 169 7.26 -9.59 8.74
C PHE A 169 7.24 -9.57 10.26
N GLU A 170 8.00 -8.68 10.84
CA GLU A 170 8.04 -8.40 12.28
C GLU A 170 7.62 -6.95 12.51
N ARG A 171 6.85 -6.71 13.57
CA ARG A 171 6.47 -5.36 13.95
C ARG A 171 7.68 -4.62 14.51
N VAL A 172 8.03 -3.49 13.93
CA VAL A 172 9.17 -2.65 14.31
C VAL A 172 8.77 -1.33 14.95
N GLY A 173 7.50 -0.94 14.84
CA GLY A 173 6.97 0.27 15.44
C GLY A 173 5.48 0.43 15.19
N GLU A 174 4.99 1.60 15.51
CA GLU A 174 3.60 1.98 15.28
C GLU A 174 3.42 3.50 15.30
N PHE A 175 2.33 3.96 14.72
CA PHE A 175 1.80 5.30 14.93
C PHE A 175 0.27 5.26 14.94
N THR A 176 -0.36 6.34 15.36
CA THR A 176 -1.82 6.43 15.39
C THR A 176 -2.34 7.37 14.30
N ARG A 177 -3.60 7.17 13.94
CA ARG A 177 -4.39 8.15 13.18
C ARG A 177 -4.45 9.47 13.98
N PRO A 178 -4.62 10.66 13.36
CA PRO A 178 -4.64 11.94 14.08
C PRO A 178 -5.62 12.03 15.25
N ASP A 179 -6.75 11.33 15.21
CA ASP A 179 -7.74 11.23 16.30
C ASP A 179 -7.47 10.07 17.28
N GLU A 180 -6.31 9.41 17.15
CA GLU A 180 -5.85 8.29 17.97
C GLU A 180 -6.75 7.04 17.97
N ALA A 181 -7.79 6.99 17.13
CA ALA A 181 -8.76 5.89 17.11
C ALA A 181 -8.26 4.62 16.41
N VAL A 182 -7.22 4.73 15.59
CA VAL A 182 -6.64 3.60 14.83
C VAL A 182 -5.13 3.62 14.99
N THR A 183 -4.56 2.47 15.33
CA THR A 183 -3.10 2.24 15.34
C THR A 183 -2.69 1.60 14.01
N VAL A 184 -1.66 2.14 13.40
CA VAL A 184 -0.97 1.61 12.21
C VAL A 184 0.31 0.93 12.69
N SER A 185 0.47 -0.35 12.38
CA SER A 185 1.69 -1.10 12.69
C SER A 185 2.71 -0.93 11.57
N THR A 186 3.94 -0.56 11.89
CA THR A 186 5.04 -0.60 10.92
C THR A 186 5.74 -1.95 11.02
N MET A 187 5.98 -2.60 9.90
CA MET A 187 6.46 -3.96 9.87
C MET A 187 7.63 -4.12 8.89
N TRP A 188 8.64 -4.85 9.31
CA TRP A 188 9.86 -5.11 8.56
C TRP A 188 10.03 -6.60 8.31
N ARG A 189 10.47 -6.97 7.13
CA ARG A 189 10.89 -8.32 6.79
C ARG A 189 12.34 -8.30 6.33
N ALA A 190 13.21 -8.94 7.08
CA ALA A 190 14.62 -9.08 6.74
C ALA A 190 14.80 -9.95 5.49
N THR A 191 15.97 -9.84 4.85
CA THR A 191 16.37 -10.71 3.74
C THR A 191 16.39 -12.17 4.17
N ALA A 192 15.98 -13.08 3.31
CA ALA A 192 16.12 -14.52 3.56
C ALA A 192 17.62 -14.88 3.71
N GLY A 193 18.06 -15.13 4.96
CA GLY A 193 19.45 -15.47 5.27
C GLY A 193 20.36 -14.31 5.72
N GLY A 194 19.82 -13.11 5.90
CA GLY A 194 20.53 -12.01 6.56
C GLY A 194 20.57 -12.17 8.09
N PRO A 195 21.55 -11.58 8.76
CA PRO A 195 21.55 -11.57 10.23
C PRO A 195 20.33 -10.81 10.76
N PRO A 196 19.83 -11.19 11.94
CA PRO A 196 18.71 -10.50 12.59
C PRO A 196 19.06 -9.07 12.94
#